data_3152bbc77693d13e87a437134bf78762
#
_entry.id   3152bbc77693d13e87a437134bf78762
#
_cell.length_a   1.000
_cell.length_b   1.000
_cell.length_c   1.000
_cell.angle_alpha   90.00
_cell.angle_beta   90.00
_cell.angle_gamma   90.00
#
_symmetry.space_group_name_H-M   'P 1'
#
loop_
_entity.id
_entity.type
_entity.pdbx_description
1 polymer ?
#
loop_
_entity_poly.entity_id
_entity_poly.type
_entity_poly.pdbx_seq_one_letter_code
_entity_poly.pdbx_strand_id
1 'polypeptide(L)'
;MKKLLYLCLFPFLGISCMDDLGTYDYNPLHEITIDTLKNRTIEIYHQLEVEPKISFSGKETPLEYCWYRYTNNDLEVDTLSLEEKLVYNVNLSVGNYTIYLKVTDKETGLSSKSNFTLSVTGKFDKGLMVLGEVDGIPNLVFLNTAGNLVEVYGADNGHELGTHPVIVADASTTQIMKLKDMLILNGTSG
;
A
#
# COMPACT_ATOMS: atom_id res chain seq x y z
N MET A 1 0.40 -77.79 -22.01
CA MET A 1 -0.22 -76.64 -22.67
C MET A 1 -0.31 -75.37 -21.83
N LYS A 2 -0.44 -75.43 -20.48
CA LYS A 2 -0.48 -74.23 -19.60
C LYS A 2 0.83 -73.43 -19.51
N LYS A 3 2.00 -74.07 -19.66
CA LYS A 3 3.32 -73.40 -19.58
C LYS A 3 3.70 -72.59 -20.83
N LEU A 4 3.10 -72.90 -21.98
CA LEU A 4 3.32 -72.19 -23.22
C LEU A 4 2.57 -70.85 -23.26
N LEU A 5 1.46 -70.77 -22.53
CA LEU A 5 0.64 -69.57 -22.45
C LEU A 5 1.34 -68.39 -21.69
N TYR A 6 2.17 -68.76 -20.70
CA TYR A 6 2.91 -67.73 -19.94
C TYR A 6 4.12 -67.17 -20.70
N LEU A 7 4.65 -67.92 -21.66
CA LEU A 7 5.76 -67.46 -22.47
C LEU A 7 5.36 -66.41 -23.51
N CYS A 8 4.10 -66.42 -23.96
CA CYS A 8 3.56 -65.43 -24.90
C CYS A 8 3.10 -64.15 -24.24
N LEU A 9 2.89 -64.14 -22.90
CA LEU A 9 2.37 -62.95 -22.19
C LEU A 9 3.50 -62.02 -21.73
N PHE A 10 4.73 -62.53 -21.61
CA PHE A 10 5.88 -61.76 -21.09
C PHE A 10 6.45 -60.69 -22.03
N PRO A 11 6.47 -60.85 -23.38
CA PRO A 11 7.00 -59.82 -24.27
C PRO A 11 6.10 -58.59 -24.43
N PHE A 12 4.85 -58.64 -23.98
CA PHE A 12 3.93 -57.48 -24.10
C PHE A 12 4.06 -56.44 -22.97
N LEU A 13 4.80 -56.74 -21.91
CA LEU A 13 5.01 -55.81 -20.78
C LEU A 13 6.23 -54.90 -20.97
N GLY A 14 6.99 -55.04 -22.03
CA GLY A 14 8.26 -54.31 -22.27
C GLY A 14 8.15 -53.14 -23.25
N ILE A 15 6.96 -52.81 -23.80
CA ILE A 15 6.84 -51.78 -24.83
C ILE A 15 6.13 -50.52 -24.27
N SER A 16 6.30 -50.23 -22.97
CA SER A 16 5.69 -49.04 -22.35
C SER A 16 6.68 -47.92 -22.04
N CYS A 17 7.80 -47.89 -22.71
CA CYS A 17 8.65 -46.70 -22.78
C CYS A 17 8.68 -46.24 -24.24
N MET A 18 7.63 -45.61 -24.69
CA MET A 18 7.77 -44.67 -25.79
C MET A 18 8.43 -43.45 -25.18
N ASP A 19 9.76 -43.31 -25.37
CA ASP A 19 10.41 -42.01 -25.25
C ASP A 19 9.64 -41.07 -26.18
N ASP A 20 8.83 -40.19 -25.59
CA ASP A 20 8.22 -39.09 -26.33
C ASP A 20 9.38 -38.17 -26.76
N LEU A 21 9.93 -38.43 -27.93
CA LEU A 21 10.87 -37.57 -28.64
C LEU A 21 10.10 -36.40 -29.30
N GLY A 22 9.05 -35.92 -28.63
CA GLY A 22 8.36 -34.72 -29.06
C GLY A 22 9.36 -33.58 -29.17
N THR A 23 9.57 -33.10 -30.39
CA THR A 23 10.19 -31.80 -30.62
C THR A 23 9.22 -30.73 -30.09
N TYR A 24 9.28 -30.50 -28.76
CA TYR A 24 8.61 -29.34 -28.18
C TYR A 24 9.41 -28.12 -28.60
N ASP A 25 8.90 -27.36 -29.55
CA ASP A 25 9.34 -25.99 -29.79
C ASP A 25 9.03 -25.20 -28.51
N TYR A 26 9.99 -25.15 -27.61
CA TYR A 26 9.94 -24.28 -26.45
C TYR A 26 10.07 -22.83 -26.94
N ASN A 27 8.93 -22.21 -27.21
CA ASN A 27 8.91 -20.76 -27.26
C ASN A 27 9.25 -20.25 -25.87
N PRO A 28 10.35 -19.50 -25.70
CA PRO A 28 10.67 -18.95 -24.39
C PRO A 28 9.48 -18.12 -23.91
N LEU A 29 8.98 -18.44 -22.72
CA LEU A 29 7.92 -17.68 -22.09
C LEU A 29 8.40 -16.23 -21.93
N HIS A 30 7.58 -15.30 -22.38
CA HIS A 30 7.83 -13.89 -22.15
C HIS A 30 7.71 -13.62 -20.64
N GLU A 31 8.82 -13.30 -20.00
CA GLU A 31 8.84 -12.98 -18.58
C GLU A 31 8.68 -11.46 -18.40
N ILE A 32 7.70 -11.06 -17.60
CA ILE A 32 7.50 -9.68 -17.18
C ILE A 32 8.23 -9.49 -15.85
N THR A 33 9.21 -8.59 -15.82
CA THR A 33 9.92 -8.22 -14.60
C THR A 33 9.52 -6.81 -14.20
N ILE A 34 9.08 -6.66 -12.95
CA ILE A 34 8.76 -5.36 -12.34
C ILE A 34 9.92 -5.02 -11.40
N ASP A 35 10.58 -3.88 -11.61
CA ASP A 35 11.62 -3.40 -10.71
C ASP A 35 11.06 -3.22 -9.29
N THR A 36 11.94 -3.36 -8.31
CA THR A 36 11.57 -3.20 -6.89
C THR A 36 10.95 -1.82 -6.64
N LEU A 37 9.70 -1.82 -6.23
CA LEU A 37 8.99 -0.62 -5.82
C LEU A 37 9.50 -0.14 -4.46
N LYS A 38 9.80 1.16 -4.34
CA LYS A 38 10.31 1.75 -3.09
C LYS A 38 9.16 2.08 -2.16
N ASN A 39 9.35 1.82 -0.86
CA ASN A 39 8.43 2.26 0.18
C ASN A 39 8.24 3.78 0.14
N ARG A 40 7.04 4.24 0.48
CA ARG A 40 6.65 5.64 0.46
C ARG A 40 6.05 6.05 1.81
N THR A 41 6.28 7.30 2.16
CA THR A 41 5.57 7.97 3.25
C THR A 41 4.84 9.15 2.66
N ILE A 42 3.59 9.33 3.01
CA ILE A 42 2.74 10.42 2.51
C ILE A 42 1.79 10.88 3.61
N GLU A 43 1.50 12.16 3.62
CA GLU A 43 0.47 12.71 4.49
C GLU A 43 -0.93 12.46 3.89
N ILE A 44 -1.91 12.18 4.75
CA ILE A 44 -3.30 11.98 4.36
C ILE A 44 -3.80 13.16 3.52
N TYR A 45 -4.65 12.91 2.54
CA TYR A 45 -5.19 13.84 1.56
C TYR A 45 -4.19 14.40 0.53
N HIS A 46 -2.95 13.92 0.54
CA HIS A 46 -2.00 14.23 -0.53
C HIS A 46 -2.07 13.21 -1.66
N GLN A 47 -1.61 13.61 -2.84
CA GLN A 47 -1.58 12.75 -4.02
C GLN A 47 -0.31 11.91 -4.05
N LEU A 48 -0.50 10.58 -4.10
CA LEU A 48 0.56 9.61 -4.32
C LEU A 48 0.75 9.34 -5.81
N GLU A 49 1.98 9.43 -6.28
CA GLU A 49 2.35 9.05 -7.63
C GLU A 49 3.44 7.98 -7.61
N VAL A 50 3.21 6.88 -8.32
CA VAL A 50 4.19 5.79 -8.49
C VAL A 50 4.23 5.36 -9.94
N GLU A 51 5.40 5.44 -10.55
CA GLU A 51 5.67 4.99 -11.91
C GLU A 51 6.54 3.72 -11.82
N PRO A 52 6.01 2.54 -12.24
CA PRO A 52 6.76 1.31 -12.22
C PRO A 52 7.72 1.26 -13.39
N LYS A 53 8.85 0.58 -13.21
CA LYS A 53 9.73 0.21 -14.32
C LYS A 53 9.51 -1.24 -14.63
N ILE A 54 9.17 -1.51 -15.89
CA ILE A 54 8.84 -2.85 -16.37
C ILE A 54 9.80 -3.21 -17.50
N SER A 55 10.30 -4.44 -17.47
CA SER A 55 11.15 -5.01 -18.49
C SER A 55 10.61 -6.37 -18.93
N PHE A 56 10.95 -6.76 -20.16
CA PHE A 56 10.53 -8.00 -20.78
C PHE A 56 11.72 -8.85 -21.19
N SER A 57 11.59 -10.14 -21.04
CA SER A 57 12.48 -11.09 -21.70
C SER A 57 11.83 -11.52 -23.04
N GLY A 58 12.01 -10.76 -24.11
CA GLY A 58 11.46 -11.09 -25.42
C GLY A 58 10.69 -9.95 -26.07
N LYS A 59 9.62 -10.30 -26.83
CA LYS A 59 8.80 -9.30 -27.55
C LYS A 59 7.90 -8.55 -26.54
N GLU A 60 7.83 -7.23 -26.69
CA GLU A 60 6.86 -6.42 -25.96
C GLU A 60 5.43 -6.76 -26.40
N THR A 61 4.56 -6.95 -25.43
CA THR A 61 3.13 -7.25 -25.60
C THR A 61 2.28 -6.20 -24.91
N PRO A 62 1.02 -6.03 -25.30
CA PRO A 62 0.09 -5.15 -24.58
C PRO A 62 -0.11 -5.62 -23.15
N LEU A 63 0.05 -4.70 -22.18
CA LEU A 63 -0.07 -4.97 -20.77
C LEU A 63 -1.40 -4.49 -20.20
N GLU A 64 -1.79 -5.12 -19.13
CA GLU A 64 -2.87 -4.70 -18.24
C GLU A 64 -2.31 -4.51 -16.83
N TYR A 65 -2.69 -3.40 -16.21
CA TYR A 65 -2.22 -3.01 -14.89
C TYR A 65 -3.35 -3.08 -13.89
N CYS A 66 -3.02 -3.44 -12.64
CA CYS A 66 -3.95 -3.38 -11.53
C CYS A 66 -3.18 -3.03 -10.26
N TRP A 67 -3.42 -1.82 -9.75
CA TRP A 67 -2.96 -1.37 -8.46
C TRP A 67 -4.05 -1.63 -7.43
N TYR A 68 -3.71 -2.32 -6.35
CA TYR A 68 -4.70 -2.72 -5.35
C TYR A 68 -4.08 -2.87 -3.96
N ARG A 69 -4.93 -2.93 -2.96
CA ARG A 69 -4.60 -3.33 -1.60
C ARG A 69 -5.65 -4.32 -1.09
N TYR A 70 -5.28 -5.04 -0.06
CA TYR A 70 -6.24 -5.84 0.67
C TYR A 70 -6.86 -5.05 1.82
N THR A 71 -8.13 -5.32 2.11
CA THR A 71 -8.89 -4.81 3.24
C THR A 71 -9.42 -5.98 4.08
N ASN A 72 -9.92 -5.70 5.28
CA ASN A 72 -10.58 -6.69 6.14
C ASN A 72 -9.77 -7.99 6.33
N ASN A 73 -8.52 -7.87 6.79
CA ASN A 73 -7.62 -9.02 7.02
C ASN A 73 -7.40 -9.87 5.75
N ASP A 74 -7.15 -9.22 4.64
CA ASP A 74 -6.82 -9.81 3.33
C ASP A 74 -7.99 -10.55 2.65
N LEU A 75 -9.23 -10.30 3.06
CA LEU A 75 -10.41 -10.95 2.49
C LEU A 75 -11.01 -10.19 1.29
N GLU A 76 -10.79 -8.89 1.20
CA GLU A 76 -11.35 -8.05 0.14
C GLU A 76 -10.26 -7.29 -0.58
N VAL A 77 -10.45 -7.10 -1.88
CA VAL A 77 -9.53 -6.35 -2.75
C VAL A 77 -10.13 -4.96 -3.02
N ASP A 78 -9.38 -3.93 -2.68
CA ASP A 78 -9.69 -2.55 -3.00
C ASP A 78 -8.77 -2.10 -4.14
N THR A 79 -9.35 -1.89 -5.33
CA THR A 79 -8.63 -1.47 -6.54
C THR A 79 -8.43 0.04 -6.53
N LEU A 80 -7.17 0.46 -6.60
CA LEU A 80 -6.78 1.87 -6.54
C LEU A 80 -6.66 2.49 -7.95
N SER A 81 -6.14 1.73 -8.94
CA SER A 81 -5.98 2.18 -10.32
C SER A 81 -5.80 0.99 -11.26
N LEU A 82 -6.20 1.17 -12.53
CA LEU A 82 -5.94 0.24 -13.65
C LEU A 82 -4.93 0.82 -14.66
N GLU A 83 -4.39 1.99 -14.38
CA GLU A 83 -3.41 2.65 -15.23
C GLU A 83 -1.99 2.16 -14.91
N GLU A 84 -1.07 2.33 -15.87
CA GLU A 84 0.35 2.02 -15.67
C GLU A 84 0.95 2.80 -14.50
N LYS A 85 0.77 4.12 -14.50
CA LYS A 85 1.16 5.01 -13.41
C LYS A 85 0.06 5.06 -12.36
N LEU A 86 0.39 4.75 -11.11
CA LEU A 86 -0.51 5.01 -10.00
C LEU A 86 -0.56 6.51 -9.70
N VAL A 87 -1.75 7.09 -9.80
CA VAL A 87 -2.07 8.43 -9.31
C VAL A 87 -3.25 8.27 -8.35
N TYR A 88 -3.00 8.44 -7.07
CA TYR A 88 -3.98 8.13 -6.03
C TYR A 88 -4.04 9.24 -4.98
N ASN A 89 -5.22 9.83 -4.77
CA ASN A 89 -5.46 10.76 -3.67
C ASN A 89 -5.66 9.94 -2.39
N VAL A 90 -4.70 10.02 -1.48
CA VAL A 90 -4.66 9.17 -0.28
C VAL A 90 -5.72 9.62 0.72
N ASN A 91 -6.81 8.85 0.81
CA ASN A 91 -7.89 9.04 1.78
C ASN A 91 -7.91 7.93 2.86
N LEU A 92 -6.81 7.21 2.98
CA LEU A 92 -6.64 6.16 3.97
C LEU A 92 -6.35 6.76 5.34
N SER A 93 -6.81 6.11 6.39
CA SER A 93 -6.47 6.47 7.77
C SER A 93 -4.96 6.40 8.00
N VAL A 94 -4.47 7.12 9.01
CA VAL A 94 -3.05 7.04 9.43
C VAL A 94 -2.68 5.58 9.75
N GLY A 95 -1.60 5.10 9.15
CA GLY A 95 -1.17 3.70 9.30
C GLY A 95 -0.27 3.22 8.16
N ASN A 96 0.05 1.93 8.18
CA ASN A 96 0.86 1.28 7.15
C ASN A 96 -0.02 0.37 6.30
N TYR A 97 0.17 0.46 4.99
CA TYR A 97 -0.59 -0.30 3.99
C TYR A 97 0.37 -0.97 3.02
N THR A 98 0.07 -2.18 2.60
CA THR A 98 0.79 -2.81 1.49
C THR A 98 0.02 -2.56 0.20
N ILE A 99 0.66 -1.90 -0.75
CA ILE A 99 0.11 -1.63 -2.08
C ILE A 99 0.75 -2.61 -3.05
N TYR A 100 -0.08 -3.27 -3.83
CA TYR A 100 0.31 -4.27 -4.81
C TYR A 100 0.13 -3.71 -6.22
N LEU A 101 1.07 -4.06 -7.09
CA LEU A 101 0.94 -3.93 -8.53
C LEU A 101 0.92 -5.33 -9.14
N LYS A 102 -0.12 -5.63 -9.92
CA LYS A 102 -0.18 -6.78 -10.81
C LYS A 102 -0.12 -6.28 -12.25
N VAL A 103 0.81 -6.83 -13.02
CA VAL A 103 0.94 -6.58 -14.45
C VAL A 103 0.66 -7.88 -15.19
N THR A 104 -0.24 -7.85 -16.15
CA THR A 104 -0.66 -9.02 -16.91
C THR A 104 -0.43 -8.79 -18.40
N ASP A 105 0.22 -9.73 -19.04
CA ASP A 105 0.35 -9.78 -20.49
C ASP A 105 -0.99 -10.21 -21.11
N LYS A 106 -1.56 -9.39 -21.98
CA LYS A 106 -2.86 -9.65 -22.61
C LYS A 106 -2.82 -10.77 -23.65
N GLU A 107 -1.67 -11.07 -24.22
CA GLU A 107 -1.55 -12.13 -25.25
C GLU A 107 -1.41 -13.49 -24.59
N THR A 108 -0.62 -13.60 -23.52
CA THR A 108 -0.30 -14.88 -22.87
C THR A 108 -1.10 -15.13 -21.60
N GLY A 109 -1.66 -14.10 -20.97
CA GLY A 109 -2.31 -14.18 -19.67
C GLY A 109 -1.34 -14.33 -18.49
N LEU A 110 -0.02 -14.33 -18.75
CA LEU A 110 0.98 -14.39 -17.69
C LEU A 110 0.99 -13.10 -16.89
N SER A 111 1.19 -13.20 -15.59
CA SER A 111 1.21 -12.01 -14.74
C SER A 111 2.38 -12.01 -13.77
N SER A 112 2.94 -10.82 -13.55
CA SER A 112 3.94 -10.54 -12.52
C SER A 112 3.33 -9.64 -11.44
N LYS A 113 3.87 -9.73 -10.21
CA LYS A 113 3.41 -8.93 -9.07
C LYS A 113 4.59 -8.32 -8.33
N SER A 114 4.41 -7.09 -7.90
CA SER A 114 5.33 -6.40 -6.99
C SER A 114 4.51 -5.65 -5.94
N ASN A 115 5.16 -5.21 -4.86
CA ASN A 115 4.49 -4.43 -3.83
C ASN A 115 5.45 -3.46 -3.15
N PHE A 116 4.89 -2.51 -2.41
CA PHE A 116 5.62 -1.61 -1.52
C PHE A 116 4.77 -1.26 -0.30
N THR A 117 5.43 -0.79 0.75
CA THR A 117 4.74 -0.27 1.93
C THR A 117 4.48 1.23 1.76
N LEU A 118 3.22 1.62 1.92
CA LEU A 118 2.75 2.99 2.02
C LEU A 118 2.50 3.33 3.49
N SER A 119 3.29 4.24 4.05
CA SER A 119 3.07 4.80 5.39
C SER A 119 2.28 6.10 5.26
N VAL A 120 1.01 6.08 5.68
CA VAL A 120 0.15 7.27 5.72
C VAL A 120 0.32 7.94 7.07
N THR A 121 0.67 9.22 7.06
CA THR A 121 0.87 10.05 8.27
C THR A 121 -0.19 11.13 8.33
N GLY A 122 -0.48 11.62 9.53
CA GLY A 122 -1.29 12.81 9.73
C GLY A 122 -0.41 14.06 9.81
N LYS A 123 -1.01 15.22 9.60
CA LYS A 123 -0.34 16.52 9.72
C LYS A 123 0.33 16.70 11.10
N PHE A 124 -0.28 16.13 12.13
CA PHE A 124 0.14 16.24 13.53
C PHE A 124 0.49 14.86 14.15
N ASP A 125 1.05 13.94 13.34
CA ASP A 125 1.25 12.54 13.75
C ASP A 125 2.39 12.36 14.77
N LYS A 126 3.46 13.17 14.69
CA LYS A 126 4.64 13.05 15.55
C LYS A 126 5.16 14.42 15.98
N GLY A 127 4.93 14.75 17.25
CA GLY A 127 5.38 16.01 17.80
C GLY A 127 4.75 16.32 19.15
N LEU A 128 4.88 17.57 19.53
CA LEU A 128 4.33 18.11 20.78
C LEU A 128 3.33 19.20 20.48
N MET A 129 2.12 19.07 21.03
CA MET A 129 1.12 20.12 20.99
C MET A 129 1.36 21.08 22.17
N VAL A 130 1.52 22.36 21.88
CA VAL A 130 1.79 23.42 22.88
C VAL A 130 0.66 24.44 22.84
N LEU A 131 -0.06 24.55 23.93
CA LEU A 131 -1.01 25.61 24.16
C LEU A 131 -0.35 26.69 24.98
N GLY A 132 -0.37 27.91 24.50
CA GLY A 132 0.25 29.07 25.14
C GLY A 132 -0.58 30.32 24.95
N GLU A 133 -0.09 31.41 25.50
CA GLU A 133 -0.68 32.75 25.36
C GLU A 133 0.46 33.72 24.98
N VAL A 134 0.24 34.52 23.95
CA VAL A 134 1.17 35.55 23.50
C VAL A 134 0.38 36.86 23.48
N ASP A 135 0.80 37.83 24.30
CA ASP A 135 0.13 39.12 24.43
C ASP A 135 -1.38 39.05 24.73
N GLY A 136 -1.79 38.06 25.57
CA GLY A 136 -3.20 37.85 25.91
C GLY A 136 -3.97 37.07 24.85
N ILE A 137 -3.35 36.66 23.77
CA ILE A 137 -3.97 35.90 22.66
C ILE A 137 -3.59 34.44 22.80
N PRO A 138 -4.59 33.54 22.94
CA PRO A 138 -4.33 32.11 22.96
C PRO A 138 -3.70 31.63 21.66
N ASN A 139 -2.70 30.79 21.78
CA ASN A 139 -2.02 30.20 20.62
C ASN A 139 -1.81 28.71 20.83
N LEU A 140 -2.22 27.90 19.84
CA LEU A 140 -2.00 26.47 19.80
C LEU A 140 -1.06 26.15 18.66
N VAL A 141 0.11 25.65 18.99
CA VAL A 141 1.14 25.27 18.02
C VAL A 141 1.51 23.81 18.15
N PHE A 142 1.92 23.22 17.05
CA PHE A 142 2.49 21.89 16.99
C PHE A 142 3.97 21.99 16.67
N LEU A 143 4.81 21.49 17.58
CA LEU A 143 6.23 21.34 17.39
C LEU A 143 6.49 19.95 16.82
N ASN A 144 6.82 19.85 15.54
CA ASN A 144 7.11 18.58 14.92
C ASN A 144 8.52 18.04 15.29
N THR A 145 8.81 16.79 14.96
CA THR A 145 10.11 16.16 15.26
C THR A 145 11.30 16.77 14.53
N ALA A 146 11.07 17.58 13.50
CA ALA A 146 12.11 18.36 12.82
C ALA A 146 12.39 19.72 13.50
N GLY A 147 11.67 20.05 14.58
CA GLY A 147 11.83 21.32 15.31
C GLY A 147 11.05 22.50 14.71
N ASN A 148 10.16 22.25 13.75
CA ASN A 148 9.33 23.30 13.17
C ASN A 148 8.05 23.49 13.96
N LEU A 149 7.69 24.75 14.18
CA LEU A 149 6.40 25.13 14.74
C LEU A 149 5.37 25.26 13.61
N VAL A 150 4.24 24.59 13.79
CA VAL A 150 3.11 24.65 12.88
C VAL A 150 1.91 25.20 13.65
N GLU A 151 1.31 26.27 13.17
CA GLU A 151 0.08 26.80 13.76
C GLU A 151 -1.05 25.80 13.52
N VAL A 152 -1.77 25.44 14.58
CA VAL A 152 -2.81 24.42 14.54
C VAL A 152 -4.20 25.04 14.48
N TYR A 153 -4.37 26.16 15.14
CA TYR A 153 -5.68 26.78 15.29
C TYR A 153 -5.65 28.20 14.72
N GLY A 154 -6.69 28.59 14.04
CA GLY A 154 -6.80 29.87 13.34
C GLY A 154 -6.69 29.70 11.82
N ALA A 155 -5.58 29.23 11.30
CA ALA A 155 -5.37 29.06 9.85
C ALA A 155 -6.27 28.00 9.21
N ASP A 156 -6.45 26.86 9.88
CA ASP A 156 -7.22 25.72 9.33
C ASP A 156 -8.70 25.72 9.74
N ASN A 157 -9.07 26.35 10.85
CA ASN A 157 -10.44 26.30 11.40
C ASN A 157 -11.24 27.59 11.24
N GLY A 158 -10.60 28.68 10.82
CA GLY A 158 -11.27 29.97 10.60
C GLY A 158 -11.90 30.62 11.86
N HIS A 159 -11.59 30.08 13.04
CA HIS A 159 -12.09 30.58 14.34
C HIS A 159 -10.90 30.82 15.26
N GLU A 160 -11.01 31.87 16.07
CA GLU A 160 -10.06 32.16 17.13
C GLU A 160 -10.31 31.26 18.35
N LEU A 161 -9.23 30.84 19.02
CA LEU A 161 -9.35 30.30 20.37
C LEU A 161 -9.95 31.34 21.28
N GLY A 162 -10.86 30.93 22.16
CA GLY A 162 -11.42 31.83 23.17
C GLY A 162 -10.32 32.44 24.06
N THR A 163 -10.70 33.31 24.98
CA THR A 163 -9.74 33.92 25.92
C THR A 163 -9.35 32.94 27.04
N HIS A 164 -8.13 33.05 27.54
CA HIS A 164 -7.59 32.26 28.65
C HIS A 164 -7.68 30.72 28.48
N PRO A 165 -6.91 30.14 27.60
CA PRO A 165 -6.88 28.68 27.41
C PRO A 165 -6.35 27.99 28.67
N VAL A 166 -7.04 26.95 29.14
CA VAL A 166 -6.70 26.25 30.40
C VAL A 166 -6.02 24.92 30.16
N ILE A 167 -6.47 24.16 29.18
CA ILE A 167 -5.96 22.80 28.96
C ILE A 167 -6.13 22.35 27.52
N VAL A 168 -5.20 21.55 27.07
CA VAL A 168 -5.31 20.67 25.90
C VAL A 168 -5.30 19.25 26.40
N ALA A 169 -6.33 18.47 26.05
CA ALA A 169 -6.41 17.07 26.40
C ALA A 169 -6.51 16.21 25.14
N ASP A 170 -5.77 15.10 25.12
CA ASP A 170 -5.92 14.07 24.10
C ASP A 170 -7.02 13.10 24.53
N ALA A 171 -8.04 12.96 23.69
CA ALA A 171 -9.16 12.04 23.89
C ALA A 171 -8.92 10.65 23.28
N SER A 172 -7.70 10.27 22.93
CA SER A 172 -7.43 8.95 22.36
C SER A 172 -7.62 7.85 23.39
N THR A 173 -8.49 6.88 23.08
CA THR A 173 -8.83 5.74 23.95
C THR A 173 -7.96 4.51 23.69
N THR A 174 -6.97 4.57 22.80
CA THR A 174 -6.12 3.44 22.44
C THR A 174 -4.68 3.63 22.89
N GLN A 175 -4.06 2.56 23.41
CA GLN A 175 -2.66 2.52 23.89
C GLN A 175 -1.60 2.93 22.85
N ILE A 176 -1.97 3.14 21.60
CA ILE A 176 -1.14 3.76 20.59
C ILE A 176 -1.67 5.19 20.48
N MET A 177 -0.89 6.16 20.96
CA MET A 177 -1.19 7.59 20.91
C MET A 177 -1.39 8.04 19.46
N LYS A 178 -2.57 7.83 18.93
CA LYS A 178 -3.06 8.49 17.73
C LYS A 178 -4.02 9.55 18.21
N LEU A 179 -3.63 10.82 18.02
CA LEU A 179 -4.52 11.94 18.30
C LEU A 179 -5.78 11.75 17.46
N LYS A 180 -6.85 11.29 18.09
CA LYS A 180 -8.13 11.08 17.42
C LYS A 180 -9.01 12.31 17.51
N ASP A 181 -9.04 12.91 18.69
CA ASP A 181 -9.79 14.09 18.98
C ASP A 181 -9.01 14.94 20.02
N MET A 182 -9.06 16.24 19.88
CA MET A 182 -8.45 17.17 20.80
C MET A 182 -9.52 18.05 21.41
N LEU A 183 -9.54 18.12 22.72
CA LEU A 183 -10.43 19.00 23.47
C LEU A 183 -9.64 20.18 24.02
N ILE A 184 -10.10 21.38 23.71
CA ILE A 184 -9.58 22.63 24.28
C ILE A 184 -10.63 23.20 25.23
N LEU A 185 -10.24 23.34 26.48
CA LEU A 185 -11.07 23.99 27.48
C LEU A 185 -10.58 25.43 27.69
N ASN A 186 -11.47 26.38 27.54
CA ASN A 186 -11.22 27.79 27.85
C ASN A 186 -11.78 28.14 29.24
N GLY A 187 -10.97 28.84 30.02
CA GLY A 187 -11.45 29.42 31.26
C GLY A 187 -12.34 30.62 30.97
N THR A 188 -13.46 30.74 31.68
CA THR A 188 -14.20 31.99 31.71
C THR A 188 -13.56 32.90 32.78
N SER A 189 -13.11 34.08 32.38
CA SER A 189 -12.81 35.14 33.38
C SER A 189 -14.09 35.50 34.12
N GLY A 190 -14.15 35.16 35.40
CA GLY A 190 -15.18 35.64 36.30
C GLY A 190 -15.05 37.15 36.55
#